data_3bcd8cf9cfe982a4f1ce3859254144dd
#
_entry.id   3bcd8cf9cfe982a4f1ce3859254144dd
#
_cell.length_a   1.000
_cell.length_b   1.000
_cell.length_c   1.000
_cell.angle_alpha   90.00
_cell.angle_beta   90.00
_cell.angle_gamma   90.00
#
_symmetry.space_group_name_H-M   'P 1'
#
loop_
_entity.id
_entity.type
_entity.pdbx_description
1 polymer ?
#
loop_
_entity_poly.entity_id
_entity_poly.type
_entity_poly.pdbx_seq_one_letter_code
_entity_poly.pdbx_strand_id
1 'polypeptide(L)'
;NIMNTNPGLNPYNLRVGQQIYIYPNYENNQNYWVSMNEVNLLEKMNLVWEQHIMWTGMLLISIAENLKDLNQTQERLLKNPKDIADIFRIYYGNNVANTIEKLLTEHLTIGKDLIVALKNNNQSMANELNRKWYQNADEMADAFSSINPFWRKEEIQKMLYEHLRLTTIQVDNRLKCNYGEDIKAYDMVQKEILKMSNFFTSGILNQFPTLFS
;
A
#
# COMPACT_ATOMS: atom_id res chain seq x y z
N ASN A 1 23.30 11.88 -21.31
CA ASN A 1 23.91 10.81 -22.12
C ASN A 1 25.25 10.43 -21.49
N ILE A 2 25.43 9.15 -21.10
CA ILE A 2 26.63 8.60 -20.42
C ILE A 2 27.92 8.98 -21.17
N MET A 3 27.87 9.05 -22.49
CA MET A 3 29.04 9.42 -23.31
C MET A 3 29.51 10.88 -23.09
N ASN A 4 28.55 11.79 -22.89
CA ASN A 4 28.89 13.22 -22.66
C ASN A 4 29.55 13.46 -21.30
N THR A 5 29.25 12.61 -20.31
CA THR A 5 29.79 12.72 -18.94
C THR A 5 31.07 11.88 -18.72
N ASN A 6 31.46 11.10 -19.74
CA ASN A 6 32.64 10.24 -19.70
C ASN A 6 33.47 10.41 -21.00
N PRO A 7 34.14 11.54 -21.19
CA PRO A 7 34.93 11.76 -22.40
C PRO A 7 35.98 10.66 -22.60
N GLY A 8 35.98 10.03 -23.78
CA GLY A 8 36.90 8.92 -24.10
C GLY A 8 36.40 7.53 -23.70
N LEU A 9 35.18 7.42 -23.13
CA LEU A 9 34.55 6.12 -22.88
C LEU A 9 34.17 5.45 -24.20
N ASN A 10 34.64 4.21 -24.40
CA ASN A 10 34.19 3.36 -25.48
C ASN A 10 33.10 2.39 -24.93
N PRO A 11 31.81 2.54 -25.32
CA PRO A 11 30.72 1.71 -24.77
C PRO A 11 30.81 0.24 -25.19
N TYR A 12 31.60 -0.06 -26.22
CA TYR A 12 31.81 -1.42 -26.71
C TYR A 12 33.05 -2.12 -26.12
N ASN A 13 33.80 -1.41 -25.24
CA ASN A 13 35.02 -1.94 -24.64
C ASN A 13 35.15 -1.50 -23.17
N LEU A 14 34.14 -1.86 -22.37
CA LEU A 14 34.14 -1.58 -20.94
C LEU A 14 34.94 -2.65 -20.20
N ARG A 15 35.79 -2.23 -19.23
CA ARG A 15 36.62 -3.13 -18.42
C ARG A 15 35.99 -3.33 -17.03
N VAL A 16 36.11 -4.54 -16.47
CA VAL A 16 35.73 -4.80 -15.08
C VAL A 16 36.52 -3.88 -14.14
N GLY A 17 35.77 -3.18 -13.26
CA GLY A 17 36.37 -2.18 -12.33
C GLY A 17 36.56 -0.78 -12.93
N GLN A 18 36.19 -0.53 -14.19
CA GLN A 18 36.19 0.79 -14.78
C GLN A 18 35.12 1.68 -14.13
N GLN A 19 35.54 2.85 -13.62
CA GLN A 19 34.58 3.83 -13.08
C GLN A 19 33.87 4.55 -14.23
N ILE A 20 32.56 4.61 -14.16
CA ILE A 20 31.72 5.33 -15.09
C ILE A 20 30.87 6.31 -14.30
N TYR A 21 30.92 7.59 -14.68
CA TYR A 21 30.10 8.63 -14.07
C TYR A 21 28.73 8.63 -14.76
N ILE A 22 27.69 8.27 -14.01
CA ILE A 22 26.30 8.30 -14.44
C ILE A 22 25.65 9.53 -13.82
N TYR A 23 25.53 10.59 -14.62
CA TYR A 23 24.69 11.72 -14.21
C TYR A 23 23.30 11.53 -14.81
N PRO A 24 22.22 11.57 -14.03
CA PRO A 24 20.89 11.64 -14.59
C PRO A 24 20.79 12.87 -15.48
N ASN A 25 20.24 12.71 -16.70
CA ASN A 25 19.97 13.82 -17.61
C ASN A 25 18.80 14.64 -17.03
N TYR A 26 19.09 15.55 -16.12
CA TYR A 26 18.15 16.57 -15.71
C TYR A 26 18.38 17.81 -16.59
N GLU A 27 17.53 18.01 -17.59
CA GLU A 27 17.46 19.26 -18.35
C GLU A 27 16.89 20.44 -17.52
N ASN A 28 16.72 20.26 -16.22
CA ASN A 28 16.41 21.34 -15.28
C ASN A 28 17.34 21.27 -14.07
N ASN A 29 18.10 22.34 -13.90
CA ASN A 29 19.01 22.65 -12.80
C ASN A 29 18.26 22.82 -11.45
N GLN A 30 17.60 21.77 -10.97
CA GLN A 30 17.27 21.64 -9.56
C GLN A 30 18.01 20.41 -9.05
N ASN A 31 18.99 20.66 -8.17
CA ASN A 31 19.61 19.63 -7.33
C ASN A 31 18.48 19.08 -6.43
N TYR A 32 17.78 18.04 -6.88
CA TYR A 32 16.86 17.29 -6.04
C TYR A 32 17.69 16.50 -5.03
N TRP A 33 18.07 17.14 -3.96
CA TRP A 33 18.54 16.46 -2.77
C TRP A 33 17.30 15.86 -2.10
N VAL A 34 17.14 14.54 -2.18
CA VAL A 34 16.14 13.84 -1.36
C VAL A 34 16.62 13.93 0.09
N SER A 35 15.86 14.57 0.94
CA SER A 35 16.23 14.69 2.35
C SER A 35 16.11 13.35 3.05
N MET A 36 16.91 13.15 4.11
CA MET A 36 16.76 11.95 4.95
C MET A 36 15.37 11.83 5.56
N ASN A 37 14.66 12.96 5.79
CA ASN A 37 13.30 12.96 6.29
C ASN A 37 12.31 12.43 5.24
N GLU A 38 12.49 12.75 3.97
CA GLU A 38 11.69 12.19 2.87
C GLU A 38 11.89 10.68 2.74
N VAL A 39 13.15 10.22 2.77
CA VAL A 39 13.48 8.78 2.75
C VAL A 39 12.84 8.07 3.94
N ASN A 40 12.99 8.61 5.14
CA ASN A 40 12.41 8.03 6.36
C ASN A 40 10.88 7.93 6.31
N LEU A 41 10.20 8.95 5.73
CA LEU A 41 8.74 8.89 5.55
C LEU A 41 8.37 7.79 4.55
N LEU A 42 9.05 7.76 3.39
CA LEU A 42 8.78 6.76 2.35
C LEU A 42 8.99 5.33 2.87
N GLU A 43 10.09 5.08 3.58
CA GLU A 43 10.38 3.77 4.16
C GLU A 43 9.32 3.34 5.19
N LYS A 44 8.90 4.24 6.08
CA LYS A 44 7.83 3.97 7.06
C LYS A 44 6.49 3.69 6.37
N MET A 45 6.13 4.50 5.38
CA MET A 45 4.89 4.30 4.62
C MET A 45 4.91 2.95 3.91
N ASN A 46 5.98 2.64 3.17
CA ASN A 46 6.11 1.35 2.50
C ASN A 46 6.03 0.19 3.48
N LEU A 47 6.71 0.27 4.62
CA LEU A 47 6.69 -0.78 5.64
C LEU A 47 5.27 -1.08 6.15
N VAL A 48 4.51 -0.06 6.54
CA VAL A 48 3.18 -0.28 7.13
C VAL A 48 2.16 -0.75 6.07
N TRP A 49 2.27 -0.29 4.82
CA TRP A 49 1.41 -0.74 3.73
C TRP A 49 1.77 -2.14 3.24
N GLU A 50 3.05 -2.51 3.20
CA GLU A 50 3.45 -3.91 2.94
C GLU A 50 3.02 -4.84 4.07
N GLN A 51 3.15 -4.43 5.33
CA GLN A 51 2.64 -5.18 6.47
C GLN A 51 1.13 -5.39 6.40
N HIS A 52 0.38 -4.43 5.88
CA HIS A 52 -1.06 -4.56 5.66
C HIS A 52 -1.40 -5.77 4.79
N ILE A 53 -0.80 -5.85 3.61
CA ILE A 53 -1.08 -6.96 2.67
C ILE A 53 -0.44 -8.27 3.12
N MET A 54 0.75 -8.23 3.72
CA MET A 54 1.44 -9.42 4.21
C MET A 54 0.62 -10.13 5.30
N TRP A 55 0.15 -9.39 6.30
CA TRP A 55 -0.65 -9.96 7.37
C TRP A 55 -2.06 -10.33 6.91
N THR A 56 -2.62 -9.63 5.92
CA THR A 56 -3.87 -10.03 5.25
C THR A 56 -3.70 -11.37 4.53
N GLY A 57 -2.62 -11.54 3.79
CA GLY A 57 -2.30 -12.81 3.13
C GLY A 57 -2.10 -13.96 4.12
N MET A 58 -1.38 -13.73 5.23
CA MET A 58 -1.22 -14.72 6.30
C MET A 58 -2.57 -15.07 6.94
N LEU A 59 -3.43 -14.09 7.21
CA LEU A 59 -4.78 -14.33 7.73
C LEU A 59 -5.63 -15.13 6.75
N LEU A 60 -5.58 -14.81 5.45
CA LEU A 60 -6.26 -15.57 4.40
C LEU A 60 -5.83 -17.04 4.41
N ILE A 61 -4.54 -17.30 4.50
CA ILE A 61 -4.00 -18.67 4.58
C ILE A 61 -4.52 -19.36 5.85
N SER A 62 -4.42 -18.71 7.01
CA SER A 62 -4.88 -19.27 8.28
C SER A 62 -6.36 -19.59 8.27
N ILE A 63 -7.19 -18.72 7.67
CA ILE A 63 -8.63 -18.99 7.48
C ILE A 63 -8.83 -20.16 6.50
N ALA A 64 -8.22 -20.12 5.31
CA ALA A 64 -8.44 -21.11 4.26
C ALA A 64 -8.09 -22.52 4.73
N GLU A 65 -6.94 -22.67 5.40
CA GLU A 65 -6.37 -23.96 5.80
C GLU A 65 -6.74 -24.38 7.25
N ASN A 66 -7.56 -23.60 7.97
CA ASN A 66 -7.93 -23.85 9.39
C ASN A 66 -6.69 -23.96 10.31
N LEU A 67 -5.72 -23.06 10.14
CA LEU A 67 -4.50 -23.10 10.93
C LEU A 67 -4.74 -22.66 12.37
N LYS A 68 -3.92 -23.18 13.30
CA LYS A 68 -4.05 -22.92 14.74
C LYS A 68 -3.61 -21.51 15.14
N ASP A 69 -2.91 -20.79 14.26
CA ASP A 69 -2.39 -19.44 14.49
C ASP A 69 -3.38 -18.33 14.09
N LEU A 70 -4.60 -18.70 13.69
CA LEU A 70 -5.61 -17.76 13.19
C LEU A 70 -5.81 -16.55 14.14
N ASN A 71 -5.94 -16.80 15.43
CA ASN A 71 -6.17 -15.72 16.40
C ASN A 71 -4.97 -14.77 16.49
N GLN A 72 -3.75 -15.30 16.55
CA GLN A 72 -2.52 -14.53 16.63
C GLN A 72 -2.28 -13.71 15.36
N THR A 73 -2.55 -14.30 14.21
CA THR A 73 -2.44 -13.62 12.91
C THR A 73 -3.45 -12.49 12.80
N GLN A 74 -4.69 -12.72 13.23
CA GLN A 74 -5.73 -11.67 13.28
C GLN A 74 -5.34 -10.54 14.24
N GLU A 75 -4.90 -10.86 15.45
CA GLU A 75 -4.46 -9.86 16.43
C GLU A 75 -3.32 -9.00 15.89
N ARG A 76 -2.36 -9.63 15.17
CA ARG A 76 -1.25 -8.88 14.55
C ARG A 76 -1.73 -7.99 13.42
N LEU A 77 -2.61 -8.48 12.54
CA LEU A 77 -3.18 -7.67 11.47
C LEU A 77 -3.93 -6.45 12.02
N LEU A 78 -4.72 -6.62 13.08
CA LEU A 78 -5.51 -5.53 13.68
C LEU A 78 -4.66 -4.46 14.42
N LYS A 79 -3.35 -4.62 14.54
CA LYS A 79 -2.43 -3.54 14.96
C LYS A 79 -2.05 -2.61 13.81
N ASN A 80 -2.11 -3.09 12.59
CA ASN A 80 -1.69 -2.33 11.41
C ASN A 80 -2.48 -1.03 11.17
N PRO A 81 -3.81 -0.95 11.37
CA PRO A 81 -4.55 0.32 11.32
C PRO A 81 -3.95 1.42 12.18
N LYS A 82 -3.55 1.07 13.42
CA LYS A 82 -2.89 2.01 14.32
C LYS A 82 -1.51 2.39 13.83
N ASP A 83 -0.72 1.44 13.34
CA ASP A 83 0.64 1.69 12.81
C ASP A 83 0.58 2.68 11.63
N ILE A 84 -0.41 2.51 10.72
CA ILE A 84 -0.65 3.45 9.61
C ILE A 84 -1.10 4.81 10.16
N ALA A 85 -2.11 4.84 11.03
CA ALA A 85 -2.67 6.07 11.58
C ALA A 85 -1.63 6.90 12.35
N ASP A 86 -0.67 6.26 13.02
CA ASP A 86 0.38 6.96 13.76
C ASP A 86 1.32 7.76 12.85
N ILE A 87 1.51 7.36 11.59
CA ILE A 87 2.24 8.18 10.61
C ILE A 87 1.43 9.45 10.29
N PHE A 88 0.13 9.32 10.04
CA PHE A 88 -0.74 10.46 9.75
C PHE A 88 -0.88 11.38 10.96
N ARG A 89 -0.81 10.85 12.18
CA ARG A 89 -0.87 11.61 13.44
C ARG A 89 0.18 12.71 13.52
N ILE A 90 1.36 12.45 12.97
CA ILE A 90 2.48 13.41 12.97
C ILE A 90 2.12 14.67 12.19
N TYR A 91 1.38 14.54 11.09
CA TYR A 91 1.09 15.63 10.15
C TYR A 91 -0.30 16.24 10.34
N TYR A 92 -1.28 15.43 10.75
CA TYR A 92 -2.70 15.81 10.78
C TYR A 92 -3.33 15.80 12.17
N GLY A 93 -2.57 15.38 13.19
CA GLY A 93 -3.02 15.36 14.59
C GLY A 93 -3.93 14.18 14.94
N ASN A 94 -4.34 14.16 16.21
CA ASN A 94 -5.03 13.01 16.81
C ASN A 94 -6.40 12.72 16.20
N ASN A 95 -7.21 13.73 15.92
CA ASN A 95 -8.58 13.52 15.44
C ASN A 95 -8.61 12.83 14.07
N VAL A 96 -7.75 13.28 13.16
CA VAL A 96 -7.60 12.68 11.83
C VAL A 96 -7.07 11.26 11.96
N ALA A 97 -6.00 11.06 12.72
CA ALA A 97 -5.41 9.74 12.89
C ALA A 97 -6.40 8.72 13.48
N ASN A 98 -7.18 9.12 14.48
CA ASN A 98 -8.20 8.24 15.07
C ASN A 98 -9.32 7.89 14.05
N THR A 99 -9.69 8.82 13.15
CA THR A 99 -10.63 8.53 12.07
C THR A 99 -10.05 7.53 11.08
N ILE A 100 -8.79 7.70 10.68
CA ILE A 100 -8.09 6.77 9.78
C ILE A 100 -7.97 5.38 10.42
N GLU A 101 -7.55 5.31 11.69
CA GLU A 101 -7.45 4.06 12.45
C GLU A 101 -8.80 3.32 12.48
N LYS A 102 -9.88 4.03 12.77
CA LYS A 102 -11.23 3.47 12.78
C LYS A 102 -11.61 2.88 11.42
N LEU A 103 -11.49 3.67 10.35
CA LEU A 103 -11.87 3.24 9.00
C LEU A 103 -11.04 2.05 8.51
N LEU A 104 -9.73 2.03 8.78
CA LEU A 104 -8.87 0.90 8.44
C LEU A 104 -9.18 -0.35 9.28
N THR A 105 -9.54 -0.18 10.56
CA THR A 105 -9.97 -1.30 11.41
C THR A 105 -11.28 -1.91 10.91
N GLU A 106 -12.24 -1.08 10.53
CA GLU A 106 -13.48 -1.51 9.90
C GLU A 106 -13.22 -2.23 8.57
N HIS A 107 -12.33 -1.68 7.73
CA HIS A 107 -11.89 -2.27 6.47
C HIS A 107 -11.38 -3.71 6.65
N LEU A 108 -10.46 -3.91 7.57
CA LEU A 108 -9.87 -5.23 7.86
C LEU A 108 -10.89 -6.21 8.44
N THR A 109 -11.77 -5.72 9.31
CA THR A 109 -12.81 -6.56 9.93
C THR A 109 -13.81 -7.03 8.90
N ILE A 110 -14.29 -6.15 8.03
CA ILE A 110 -15.21 -6.50 6.93
C ILE A 110 -14.53 -7.48 5.97
N GLY A 111 -13.27 -7.22 5.58
CA GLY A 111 -12.50 -8.10 4.69
C GLY A 111 -12.33 -9.51 5.27
N LYS A 112 -11.97 -9.63 6.55
CA LYS A 112 -11.89 -10.93 7.25
C LYS A 112 -13.26 -11.65 7.24
N ASP A 113 -14.32 -10.96 7.59
CA ASP A 113 -15.66 -11.57 7.65
C ASP A 113 -16.14 -12.01 6.25
N LEU A 114 -15.78 -11.25 5.21
CA LEU A 114 -16.01 -11.62 3.82
C LEU A 114 -15.28 -12.92 3.44
N ILE A 115 -14.00 -13.05 3.80
CA ILE A 115 -13.22 -14.28 3.55
C ILE A 115 -13.91 -15.48 4.23
N VAL A 116 -14.34 -15.32 5.48
CA VAL A 116 -15.05 -16.38 6.24
C VAL A 116 -16.38 -16.74 5.59
N ALA A 117 -17.16 -15.75 5.13
CA ALA A 117 -18.41 -15.99 4.44
C ALA A 117 -18.23 -16.75 3.11
N LEU A 118 -17.21 -16.38 2.33
CA LEU A 118 -16.86 -17.04 1.07
C LEU A 118 -16.41 -18.49 1.33
N LYS A 119 -15.53 -18.72 2.32
CA LYS A 119 -15.09 -20.06 2.71
C LYS A 119 -16.23 -20.97 3.09
N ASN A 120 -17.23 -20.44 3.79
CA ASN A 120 -18.42 -21.18 4.24
C ASN A 120 -19.51 -21.27 3.16
N ASN A 121 -19.26 -20.82 1.92
CA ASN A 121 -20.23 -20.76 0.83
C ASN A 121 -21.51 -19.98 1.18
N ASN A 122 -21.43 -19.01 2.09
CA ASN A 122 -22.54 -18.12 2.46
C ASN A 122 -22.58 -16.91 1.51
N GLN A 123 -23.14 -17.13 0.30
CA GLN A 123 -23.16 -16.11 -0.76
C GLN A 123 -23.97 -14.87 -0.37
N SER A 124 -25.05 -15.02 0.40
CA SER A 124 -25.87 -13.88 0.85
C SER A 124 -25.06 -12.95 1.75
N MET A 125 -24.39 -13.50 2.74
CA MET A 125 -23.50 -12.73 3.64
C MET A 125 -22.31 -12.15 2.89
N ALA A 126 -21.70 -12.91 1.99
CA ALA A 126 -20.57 -12.44 1.17
C ALA A 126 -20.96 -11.21 0.32
N ASN A 127 -22.13 -11.23 -0.31
CA ASN A 127 -22.63 -10.09 -1.09
C ASN A 127 -22.87 -8.84 -0.23
N GLU A 128 -23.44 -9.02 0.96
CA GLU A 128 -23.65 -7.92 1.92
C GLU A 128 -22.32 -7.31 2.39
N LEU A 129 -21.37 -8.16 2.79
CA LEU A 129 -20.06 -7.74 3.27
C LEU A 129 -19.25 -7.06 2.15
N ASN A 130 -19.30 -7.59 0.93
CA ASN A 130 -18.66 -6.95 -0.22
C ASN A 130 -19.19 -5.53 -0.45
N ARG A 131 -20.54 -5.34 -0.41
CA ARG A 131 -21.12 -4.00 -0.53
C ARG A 131 -20.64 -3.06 0.59
N LYS A 132 -20.60 -3.53 1.84
CA LYS A 132 -20.08 -2.75 2.98
C LYS A 132 -18.60 -2.41 2.81
N TRP A 133 -17.81 -3.31 2.23
CA TRP A 133 -16.38 -3.11 2.02
C TRP A 133 -16.10 -1.99 1.01
N TYR A 134 -16.87 -1.95 -0.10
CA TYR A 134 -16.80 -0.84 -1.05
C TYR A 134 -17.33 0.48 -0.46
N GLN A 135 -18.39 0.44 0.36
CA GLN A 135 -18.85 1.62 1.09
C GLN A 135 -17.78 2.17 2.04
N ASN A 136 -17.09 1.31 2.79
CA ASN A 136 -15.97 1.72 3.64
C ASN A 136 -14.82 2.32 2.80
N ALA A 137 -14.55 1.81 1.60
CA ALA A 137 -13.58 2.41 0.67
C ALA A 137 -14.00 3.84 0.26
N ASP A 138 -15.28 4.09 0.02
CA ASP A 138 -15.79 5.44 -0.28
C ASP A 138 -15.60 6.38 0.92
N GLU A 139 -15.90 5.92 2.13
CA GLU A 139 -15.70 6.67 3.38
C GLU A 139 -14.22 7.00 3.62
N MET A 140 -13.32 6.05 3.31
CA MET A 140 -11.88 6.31 3.35
C MET A 140 -11.45 7.34 2.31
N ALA A 141 -11.97 7.26 1.08
CA ALA A 141 -11.66 8.24 0.03
C ALA A 141 -12.11 9.65 0.43
N ASP A 142 -13.29 9.79 1.06
CA ASP A 142 -13.77 11.06 1.62
C ASP A 142 -12.86 11.57 2.73
N ALA A 143 -12.51 10.71 3.68
CA ALA A 143 -11.68 11.09 4.81
C ALA A 143 -10.29 11.58 4.36
N PHE A 144 -9.60 10.83 3.49
CA PHE A 144 -8.27 11.22 3.00
C PHE A 144 -8.31 12.47 2.13
N SER A 145 -9.25 12.58 1.20
CA SER A 145 -9.33 13.76 0.32
C SER A 145 -9.69 15.06 1.07
N SER A 146 -10.36 14.94 2.21
CA SER A 146 -10.74 16.11 3.03
C SER A 146 -9.56 16.75 3.75
N ILE A 147 -8.46 16.05 3.95
CA ILE A 147 -7.32 16.50 4.78
C ILE A 147 -6.11 16.93 3.97
N ASN A 148 -6.07 16.62 2.67
CA ASN A 148 -4.93 16.95 1.82
C ASN A 148 -5.39 17.35 0.41
N PRO A 149 -5.09 18.57 -0.06
CA PRO A 149 -5.51 19.06 -1.38
C PRO A 149 -4.86 18.32 -2.56
N PHE A 150 -3.76 17.58 -2.33
CA PHE A 150 -3.09 16.78 -3.34
C PHE A 150 -3.67 15.37 -3.47
N TRP A 151 -4.62 14.99 -2.60
CA TRP A 151 -5.28 13.69 -2.63
C TRP A 151 -6.68 13.83 -3.21
N ARG A 152 -6.78 13.65 -4.52
CA ARG A 152 -8.08 13.72 -5.21
C ARG A 152 -8.93 12.51 -4.84
N LYS A 153 -10.20 12.75 -4.48
CA LYS A 153 -11.13 11.70 -4.04
C LYS A 153 -11.24 10.58 -5.07
N GLU A 154 -11.40 10.93 -6.35
CA GLU A 154 -11.58 9.97 -7.43
C GLU A 154 -10.35 9.08 -7.64
N GLU A 155 -9.15 9.61 -7.39
CA GLU A 155 -7.90 8.84 -7.48
C GLU A 155 -7.78 7.86 -6.32
N ILE A 156 -8.09 8.29 -5.10
CA ILE A 156 -8.11 7.42 -3.92
C ILE A 156 -9.14 6.32 -4.09
N GLN A 157 -10.37 6.67 -4.48
CA GLN A 157 -11.46 5.72 -4.71
C GLN A 157 -11.06 4.66 -5.75
N LYS A 158 -10.46 5.08 -6.86
CA LYS A 158 -9.97 4.17 -7.89
C LYS A 158 -8.91 3.20 -7.36
N MET A 159 -7.95 3.68 -6.57
CA MET A 159 -6.91 2.83 -5.97
C MET A 159 -7.50 1.86 -4.96
N LEU A 160 -8.38 2.33 -4.07
CA LEU A 160 -9.06 1.48 -3.09
C LEU A 160 -9.90 0.39 -3.79
N TYR A 161 -10.67 0.74 -4.81
CA TYR A 161 -11.48 -0.22 -5.56
C TYR A 161 -10.63 -1.27 -6.28
N GLU A 162 -9.49 -0.86 -6.85
CA GLU A 162 -8.56 -1.80 -7.46
C GLU A 162 -7.94 -2.72 -6.41
N HIS A 163 -7.57 -2.20 -5.24
CA HIS A 163 -7.11 -2.98 -4.10
C HIS A 163 -8.14 -4.06 -3.69
N LEU A 164 -9.40 -3.67 -3.50
CA LEU A 164 -10.48 -4.61 -3.16
C LEU A 164 -10.67 -5.69 -4.22
N ARG A 165 -10.65 -5.29 -5.49
CA ARG A 165 -10.79 -6.20 -6.64
C ARG A 165 -9.67 -7.23 -6.68
N LEU A 166 -8.41 -6.79 -6.54
CA LEU A 166 -7.23 -7.67 -6.57
C LEU A 166 -7.21 -8.61 -5.36
N THR A 167 -7.53 -8.10 -4.18
CA THR A 167 -7.63 -8.91 -2.96
C THR A 167 -8.74 -9.96 -3.10
N THR A 168 -9.89 -9.63 -3.70
CA THR A 168 -10.97 -10.60 -3.96
C THR A 168 -10.50 -11.69 -4.90
N ILE A 169 -9.74 -11.37 -5.95
CA ILE A 169 -9.15 -12.37 -6.87
C ILE A 169 -8.19 -13.29 -6.09
N GLN A 170 -7.36 -12.75 -5.22
CA GLN A 170 -6.46 -13.54 -4.39
C GLN A 170 -7.24 -14.50 -3.47
N VAL A 171 -8.26 -13.99 -2.78
CA VAL A 171 -9.13 -14.79 -1.90
C VAL A 171 -9.79 -15.94 -2.66
N ASP A 172 -10.39 -15.65 -3.82
CA ASP A 172 -11.09 -16.65 -4.64
C ASP A 172 -10.13 -17.77 -5.09
N ASN A 173 -8.94 -17.41 -5.55
CA ASN A 173 -7.93 -18.40 -5.97
C ASN A 173 -7.43 -19.25 -4.80
N ARG A 174 -7.16 -18.63 -3.63
CA ARG A 174 -6.76 -19.38 -2.43
C ARG A 174 -7.82 -20.38 -2.01
N LEU A 175 -9.09 -19.96 -1.93
CA LEU A 175 -10.19 -20.82 -1.51
C LEU A 175 -10.49 -21.97 -2.50
N LYS A 176 -10.14 -21.78 -3.77
CA LYS A 176 -10.22 -22.82 -4.83
C LYS A 176 -8.97 -23.68 -4.95
N CYS A 177 -7.98 -23.52 -4.08
CA CYS A 177 -6.68 -24.19 -4.12
C CYS A 177 -5.89 -23.91 -5.43
N ASN A 178 -6.16 -22.80 -6.11
CA ASN A 178 -5.42 -22.33 -7.28
C ASN A 178 -4.18 -21.55 -6.84
N TYR A 179 -3.27 -22.19 -6.12
CA TYR A 179 -2.16 -21.52 -5.44
C TYR A 179 -1.24 -20.72 -6.36
N GLY A 180 -1.03 -21.15 -7.60
CA GLY A 180 -0.22 -20.41 -8.57
C GLY A 180 -0.87 -19.05 -8.95
N GLU A 181 -2.19 -19.01 -9.11
CA GLU A 181 -2.92 -17.78 -9.41
C GLU A 181 -3.11 -16.90 -8.15
N ASP A 182 -3.23 -17.50 -6.97
CA ASP A 182 -3.19 -16.79 -5.69
C ASP A 182 -1.88 -16.01 -5.53
N ILE A 183 -0.72 -16.64 -5.78
CA ILE A 183 0.60 -15.97 -5.72
C ILE A 183 0.68 -14.83 -6.73
N LYS A 184 0.25 -15.03 -7.97
CA LYS A 184 0.22 -13.96 -8.98
C LYS A 184 -0.70 -12.80 -8.59
N ALA A 185 -1.85 -13.11 -7.97
CA ALA A 185 -2.74 -12.08 -7.44
C ALA A 185 -2.09 -11.30 -6.30
N TYR A 186 -1.39 -11.97 -5.38
CA TYR A 186 -0.62 -11.31 -4.33
C TYR A 186 0.44 -10.36 -4.88
N ASP A 187 1.20 -10.77 -5.92
CA ASP A 187 2.17 -9.89 -6.59
C ASP A 187 1.52 -8.62 -7.17
N MET A 188 0.28 -8.74 -7.67
CA MET A 188 -0.48 -7.58 -8.16
C MET A 188 -0.94 -6.68 -7.02
N VAL A 189 -1.44 -7.26 -5.92
CA VAL A 189 -1.82 -6.51 -4.70
C VAL A 189 -0.61 -5.77 -4.14
N GLN A 190 0.57 -6.40 -4.10
CA GLN A 190 1.81 -5.75 -3.61
C GLN A 190 2.20 -4.54 -4.47
N LYS A 191 2.16 -4.67 -5.79
CA LYS A 191 2.45 -3.55 -6.69
C LYS A 191 1.45 -2.41 -6.54
N GLU A 192 0.19 -2.73 -6.32
CA GLU A 192 -0.87 -1.75 -6.12
C GLU A 192 -0.69 -1.02 -4.78
N ILE A 193 -0.47 -1.74 -3.69
CA ILE A 193 -0.33 -1.14 -2.36
C ILE A 193 0.89 -0.20 -2.26
N LEU A 194 1.99 -0.52 -2.95
CA LEU A 194 3.15 0.36 -3.03
C LEU A 194 2.86 1.64 -3.84
N LYS A 195 2.02 1.58 -4.87
CA LYS A 195 1.54 2.78 -5.57
C LYS A 195 0.70 3.66 -4.64
N MET A 196 -0.17 3.04 -3.85
CA MET A 196 -0.98 3.74 -2.84
C MET A 196 -0.09 4.38 -1.77
N SER A 197 0.91 3.66 -1.25
CA SER A 197 1.90 4.18 -0.31
C SER A 197 2.62 5.41 -0.87
N ASN A 198 3.12 5.33 -2.10
CA ASN A 198 3.79 6.43 -2.79
C ASN A 198 2.86 7.63 -3.01
N PHE A 199 1.60 7.39 -3.37
CA PHE A 199 0.61 8.45 -3.55
C PHE A 199 0.36 9.23 -2.25
N PHE A 200 0.14 8.54 -1.12
CA PHE A 200 -0.03 9.17 0.17
C PHE A 200 1.25 9.89 0.63
N THR A 201 2.41 9.27 0.45
CA THR A 201 3.70 9.90 0.76
C THR A 201 3.89 11.20 -0.01
N SER A 202 3.69 11.19 -1.33
CA SER A 202 3.84 12.37 -2.18
C SER A 202 2.89 13.51 -1.76
N GLY A 203 1.67 13.20 -1.38
CA GLY A 203 0.72 14.20 -0.89
C GLY A 203 1.19 14.86 0.40
N ILE A 204 1.74 14.10 1.36
CA ILE A 204 2.32 14.65 2.60
C ILE A 204 3.50 15.57 2.29
N LEU A 205 4.43 15.11 1.44
CA LEU A 205 5.60 15.91 1.04
C LEU A 205 5.19 17.24 0.39
N ASN A 206 4.19 17.20 -0.49
CA ASN A 206 3.69 18.38 -1.18
C ASN A 206 2.94 19.36 -0.25
N GLN A 207 2.25 18.85 0.77
CA GLN A 207 1.50 19.68 1.71
C GLN A 207 2.40 20.30 2.78
N PHE A 208 3.46 19.61 3.18
CA PHE A 208 4.36 20.03 4.27
C PHE A 208 5.83 20.14 3.84
N PRO A 209 6.16 20.85 2.73
CA PRO A 209 7.51 20.84 2.16
C PRO A 209 8.59 21.34 3.13
N THR A 210 8.25 22.25 4.05
CA THR A 210 9.19 22.79 5.03
C THR A 210 9.62 21.80 6.11
N LEU A 211 8.91 20.69 6.30
CA LEU A 211 9.28 19.63 7.23
C LEU A 211 10.32 18.68 6.64
N PHE A 212 10.58 18.79 5.34
CA PHE A 212 11.43 17.88 4.58
C PHE A 212 12.64 18.58 3.91
N SER A 213 12.72 19.92 4.05
CA SER A 213 13.84 20.74 3.55
C SER A 213 15.08 20.62 4.42
#